data_27e20ce659b5c58bd0b6e61f525a760d
#
_entry.id   27e20ce659b5c58bd0b6e61f525a760d
#
_cell.length_a   1.000
_cell.length_b   1.000
_cell.length_c   1.000
_cell.angle_alpha   90.00
_cell.angle_beta   90.00
_cell.angle_gamma   90.00
#
_symmetry.space_group_name_H-M   'P 1'
#
loop_
_entity.id
_entity.type
_entity.pdbx_description
1 polymer ?
#
loop_
_entity_poly.entity_id
_entity_poly.type
_entity_poly.pdbx_seq_one_letter_code
_entity_poly.pdbx_strand_id
1 'polypeptide(L)' 'MDTLLSLKVFREVVQQGSFTRAADKLDISIAMASKHVSHLENSIHAKLLHRNSRNLHLTEAG' A
#
# COMPACT_ATOMS: atom_id res chain seq x y z
N MET A 1 8.43 -0.87 -12.17
CA MET A 1 7.69 -1.59 -11.12
C MET A 1 6.36 -2.03 -11.68
N ASP A 2 5.94 -3.23 -11.40
CA ASP A 2 4.72 -3.82 -11.96
C ASP A 2 3.47 -3.21 -11.32
N THR A 3 2.62 -2.59 -12.13
CA THR A 3 1.41 -1.94 -11.63
C THR A 3 0.41 -2.96 -11.06
N LEU A 4 0.31 -4.14 -11.68
CA LEU A 4 -0.57 -5.19 -11.15
C LEU A 4 -0.12 -5.66 -9.78
N LEU A 5 1.19 -5.83 -9.61
CA LEU A 5 1.74 -6.20 -8.31
C LEU A 5 1.51 -5.09 -7.28
N SER A 6 1.69 -3.84 -7.69
CA SER A 6 1.44 -2.69 -6.82
C SER A 6 -0.01 -2.63 -6.36
N LEU A 7 -0.95 -2.94 -7.24
CA LEU A 7 -2.37 -3.02 -6.89
C LEU A 7 -2.65 -4.14 -5.90
N LYS A 8 -2.02 -5.30 -6.07
CA LYS A 8 -2.15 -6.41 -5.12
C LYS A 8 -1.64 -6.03 -3.75
N VAL A 9 -0.48 -5.37 -3.71
CA VAL A 9 0.11 -4.91 -2.45
C VAL A 9 -0.81 -3.90 -1.77
N PHE A 10 -1.32 -2.93 -2.52
CA PHE A 10 -2.25 -1.94 -2.00
C PHE A 10 -3.49 -2.60 -1.39
N ARG A 11 -4.09 -3.52 -2.15
CA ARG A 11 -5.27 -4.26 -1.68
C ARG A 11 -5.00 -4.99 -0.38
N GLU A 12 -3.86 -5.66 -0.30
CA GLU A 12 -3.48 -6.42 0.89
C GLU A 12 -3.28 -5.49 2.09
N VAL A 13 -2.62 -4.35 1.88
CA VAL A 13 -2.42 -3.36 2.94
C VAL A 13 -3.77 -2.88 3.48
N VAL A 14 -4.71 -2.61 2.60
CA VAL A 14 -6.06 -2.17 3.01
C VAL A 14 -6.78 -3.27 3.78
N GLN A 15 -6.75 -4.50 3.28
CA GLN A 15 -7.43 -5.62 3.91
C GLN A 15 -6.85 -5.97 5.27
N GLN A 16 -5.53 -5.94 5.38
CA GLN A 16 -4.86 -6.26 6.64
C GLN A 16 -4.86 -5.09 7.62
N GLY A 17 -5.04 -3.88 7.11
CA GLY A 17 -4.92 -2.66 7.91
C GLY A 17 -3.51 -2.41 8.40
N SER A 18 -2.51 -3.01 7.73
CA SER A 18 -1.12 -2.92 8.18
C SER A 18 -0.17 -3.28 7.05
N PHE A 19 0.89 -2.48 6.89
CA PHE A 19 1.97 -2.80 5.96
C PHE A 19 2.73 -4.05 6.40
N THR A 20 2.93 -4.21 7.68
CA THR A 20 3.66 -5.36 8.23
C THR A 20 2.95 -6.66 7.88
N ARG A 21 1.65 -6.72 8.12
CA ARG A 21 0.86 -7.93 7.83
C ARG A 21 0.76 -8.20 6.35
N ALA A 22 0.55 -7.15 5.57
CA ALA A 22 0.47 -7.30 4.12
C ALA A 22 1.79 -7.82 3.55
N ALA A 23 2.91 -7.27 3.99
CA ALA A 23 4.23 -7.70 3.54
C ALA A 23 4.47 -9.17 3.92
N ASP A 24 4.10 -9.55 5.12
CA ASP A 24 4.25 -10.92 5.60
C ASP A 24 3.43 -11.89 4.74
N LYS A 25 2.18 -11.54 4.46
CA LYS A 25 1.30 -12.38 3.65
C LYS A 25 1.80 -12.53 2.23
N LEU A 26 2.38 -11.48 1.66
CA LEU A 26 2.88 -11.47 0.29
C LEU A 26 4.33 -11.93 0.19
N ASP A 27 4.94 -12.23 1.32
CA ASP A 27 6.34 -12.68 1.40
C ASP A 27 7.30 -11.66 0.80
N ILE A 28 7.07 -10.39 1.13
CA ILE A 28 7.95 -9.28 0.74
C ILE A 28 8.32 -8.46 1.97
N SER A 29 9.31 -7.59 1.82
CA SER A 29 9.69 -6.71 2.92
C SER A 29 8.67 -5.59 3.09
N ILE A 30 8.61 -5.02 4.29
CA ILE A 30 7.76 -3.85 4.57
C ILE A 30 8.15 -2.68 3.67
N ALA A 31 9.46 -2.50 3.46
CA ALA A 31 9.97 -1.45 2.57
C ALA A 31 9.45 -1.61 1.14
N MET A 32 9.41 -2.86 0.65
CA MET A 32 8.87 -3.13 -0.67
C MET A 32 7.38 -2.84 -0.75
N ALA A 33 6.62 -3.24 0.27
CA ALA A 33 5.19 -2.94 0.33
C ALA A 33 4.95 -1.43 0.26
N SER A 34 5.70 -0.67 1.03
CA SER A 34 5.61 0.79 1.01
C SER A 34 5.97 1.37 -0.36
N LYS A 35 7.01 0.84 -1.00
CA LYS A 35 7.41 1.26 -2.35
C LYS A 35 6.33 1.03 -3.38
N HIS A 36 5.67 -0.13 -3.32
CA HIS A 36 4.59 -0.44 -4.26
C HIS A 36 3.43 0.54 -4.11
N VAL A 37 3.04 0.84 -2.88
CA VAL A 37 1.97 1.79 -2.64
C VAL A 37 2.36 3.19 -3.10
N SER A 38 3.60 3.62 -2.82
CA SER A 38 4.10 4.92 -3.28
C SER A 38 4.13 5.01 -4.80
N HIS A 39 4.55 3.94 -5.47
CA HIS A 39 4.54 3.89 -6.92
C HIS A 39 3.14 4.07 -7.48
N LEU A 40 2.17 3.40 -6.87
CA LEU A 40 0.78 3.50 -7.29
C LEU A 40 0.24 4.91 -7.08
N GLU A 41 0.54 5.51 -5.94
CA GLU A 41 0.15 6.88 -5.65
C GLU A 41 0.73 7.86 -6.66
N ASN A 42 1.99 7.68 -7.04
CA ASN A 42 2.63 8.51 -8.05
C ASN A 42 1.99 8.34 -9.43
N SER A 43 1.62 7.11 -9.78
CA SER A 43 0.98 6.82 -11.06
C SER A 43 -0.33 7.56 -11.26
N ILE A 44 -1.10 7.71 -10.20
CA ILE A 44 -2.42 8.36 -10.27
C ILE A 44 -2.41 9.76 -9.69
N HIS A 45 -1.24 10.23 -9.27
CA HIS A 45 -1.05 11.57 -8.68
C HIS A 45 -2.00 11.85 -7.50
N ALA A 46 -2.21 10.83 -6.67
CA ALA A 46 -3.10 10.94 -5.51
C ALA A 46 -2.61 10.07 -4.37
N LYS A 47 -2.85 10.53 -3.16
CA LYS A 47 -2.63 9.71 -1.98
C LYS A 47 -3.80 8.75 -1.81
N LEU A 48 -3.50 7.48 -1.70
CA LEU A 48 -4.51 6.45 -1.50
C LEU A 48 -4.72 6.13 -0.03
N LEU A 49 -3.68 6.28 0.79
CA LEU A 49 -3.72 5.96 2.21
C LEU A 49 -3.20 7.13 3.03
N HIS A 50 -3.81 7.35 4.19
CA HIS A 50 -3.24 8.21 5.21
C HIS A 50 -2.28 7.38 6.04
N ARG A 51 -1.00 7.54 5.76
CA ARG A 51 0.05 6.78 6.44
C ARG A 51 0.55 7.54 7.66
N ASN A 52 -0.30 7.70 8.64
CA ASN A 52 0.14 8.26 9.89
C ASN A 52 0.56 7.12 10.84
N SER A 53 1.02 7.47 12.01
CA SER A 53 1.63 6.52 12.92
C SER A 53 0.66 5.52 13.57
N ARG A 54 -0.62 5.71 13.43
CA ARG A 54 -1.59 4.91 14.19
C ARG A 54 -2.49 4.07 13.34
N ASN A 55 -3.03 4.64 12.30
CA ASN A 55 -4.07 3.99 11.50
C ASN A 55 -3.83 4.18 10.02
N LEU A 56 -4.28 3.19 9.25
CA LEU A 56 -4.35 3.31 7.81
C LEU A 56 -5.79 3.59 7.43
N HIS A 57 -5.99 4.68 6.70
CA HIS A 57 -7.31 5.05 6.21
C HIS A 57 -7.23 5.31 4.72
N LEU A 58 -8.28 4.93 4.00
CA LEU A 58 -8.39 5.33 2.62
C LEU A 58 -8.69 6.82 2.54
N THR A 59 -8.02 7.51 1.62
CA THR A 59 -8.36 8.88 1.30
C THR A 59 -9.60 8.89 0.41
N GLU A 60 -10.15 10.07 0.14
CA GLU A 60 -11.28 10.20 -0.76
C GLU A 60 -10.97 9.72 -2.17
N ALA A 61 -9.69 9.77 -2.57
CA ALA A 61 -9.27 9.28 -3.89
C ALA A 61 -9.13 7.76 -3.92
N GLY A 62 -9.02 7.14 -2.79
CA GLY A 62 -8.88 5.67 -2.67
C GLY A 62 -10.20 4.96 -2.45
#